data_4b6490c9c14ebdbf8fa2e1e195b842c4
#
_entry.id   4b6490c9c14ebdbf8fa2e1e195b842c4
#
_cell.length_a   1.000
_cell.length_b   1.000
_cell.length_c   1.000
_cell.angle_alpha   90.00
_cell.angle_beta   90.00
_cell.angle_gamma   90.00
#
_symmetry.space_group_name_H-M   'P 1'
#
loop_
_entity.id
_entity.type
_entity.pdbx_description
1 polymer ?
#
loop_
_entity_poly.entity_id
_entity_poly.type
_entity_poly.pdbx_seq_one_letter_code
_entity_poly.pdbx_strand_id
1 'polypeptide(L)'
;ASGATGCQLVEQLLIKKNKVKVIVRSPEKLPDSWKTNDDLQIITASLLDLSDAEMRTIVSDCDAVASCLGHNLNFKGIYGKPRRLVTEATSRLCNAIISNNSSSKTKFVLMTTTGNRTRDLNEPISFAQKCVISLLRLLLPPHVDTEKAADYLRTQIGQNHNFVEWAAVRPDGLINEEEVSDYEIYPSPTRSGIFNAGIVSRINVGHFMASLINDDILWRKWKGQMPVIYSKSI
;
A
#
# COMPACT_ATOMS: atom_id res chain seq x y z
N ALA A 1 -9.90 1.84 -3.33
CA ALA A 1 -9.39 3.18 -3.64
C ALA A 1 -10.13 4.31 -2.92
N SER A 2 -11.34 4.09 -2.36
CA SER A 2 -12.16 5.11 -1.66
C SER A 2 -11.67 5.51 -0.25
N GLY A 3 -10.57 4.94 0.25
CA GLY A 3 -9.94 5.37 1.50
C GLY A 3 -9.12 6.65 1.30
N ALA A 4 -8.91 7.43 2.38
CA ALA A 4 -8.29 8.75 2.31
C ALA A 4 -6.93 8.78 1.58
N THR A 5 -6.02 7.86 1.86
CA THR A 5 -4.74 7.77 1.12
C THR A 5 -4.93 7.20 -0.29
N GLY A 6 -5.85 6.25 -0.47
CA GLY A 6 -6.15 5.68 -1.78
C GLY A 6 -6.71 6.71 -2.76
N CYS A 7 -7.54 7.64 -2.30
CA CYS A 7 -8.01 8.77 -3.11
C CYS A 7 -6.83 9.64 -3.56
N GLN A 8 -5.94 10.00 -2.65
CA GLN A 8 -4.75 10.80 -2.97
C GLN A 8 -3.86 10.11 -4.01
N LEU A 9 -3.65 8.80 -3.88
CA LEU A 9 -2.88 8.04 -4.87
C LEU A 9 -3.53 8.09 -6.26
N VAL A 10 -4.85 7.90 -6.36
CA VAL A 10 -5.56 7.95 -7.64
C VAL A 10 -5.44 9.32 -8.28
N GLU A 11 -5.64 10.41 -7.52
CA GLU A 11 -5.47 11.78 -8.02
C GLU A 11 -4.04 12.01 -8.54
N GLN A 12 -3.02 11.58 -7.81
CA GLN A 12 -1.63 11.72 -8.24
C GLN A 12 -1.32 10.90 -9.50
N LEU A 13 -1.92 9.73 -9.69
CA LEU A 13 -1.77 8.94 -10.90
C LEU A 13 -2.46 9.62 -12.10
N LEU A 14 -3.66 10.17 -11.92
CA LEU A 14 -4.39 10.90 -12.96
C LEU A 14 -3.66 12.19 -13.39
N ILE A 15 -3.10 12.94 -12.42
CA ILE A 15 -2.25 14.10 -12.71
C ILE A 15 -1.05 13.71 -13.60
N LYS A 16 -0.48 12.52 -13.36
CA LYS A 16 0.62 11.97 -14.18
C LYS A 16 0.15 11.28 -15.47
N LYS A 17 -1.13 11.46 -15.86
CA LYS A 17 -1.73 10.94 -17.12
C LYS A 17 -1.72 9.40 -17.21
N ASN A 18 -1.82 8.70 -16.08
CA ASN A 18 -2.01 7.27 -16.08
C ASN A 18 -3.48 6.94 -16.33
N LYS A 19 -3.73 5.83 -17.03
CA LYS A 19 -5.05 5.17 -17.03
C LYS A 19 -5.16 4.34 -15.76
N VAL A 20 -6.22 4.58 -14.99
CA VAL A 20 -6.37 4.00 -13.66
C VAL A 20 -7.64 3.14 -13.58
N LYS A 21 -7.52 1.92 -13.08
CA LYS A 21 -8.66 1.09 -12.67
C LYS A 21 -8.76 1.10 -11.14
N VAL A 22 -9.94 1.39 -10.61
CA VAL A 22 -10.17 1.38 -9.16
C VAL A 22 -11.23 0.37 -8.78
N ILE A 23 -10.94 -0.47 -7.80
CA ILE A 23 -11.92 -1.39 -7.21
C ILE A 23 -12.44 -0.72 -5.93
N VAL A 24 -13.75 -0.50 -5.86
CA VAL A 24 -14.41 0.15 -4.72
C VAL A 24 -15.71 -0.55 -4.37
N ARG A 25 -16.05 -0.60 -3.07
CA ARG A 25 -17.33 -1.17 -2.59
C ARG A 25 -18.48 -0.21 -2.67
N SER A 26 -18.19 1.08 -2.59
CA SER A 26 -19.16 2.16 -2.40
C SER A 26 -18.81 3.32 -3.34
N PRO A 27 -19.26 3.27 -4.60
CA PRO A 27 -18.93 4.29 -5.61
C PRO A 27 -19.57 5.64 -5.31
N GLU A 28 -20.63 5.68 -4.51
CA GLU A 28 -21.30 6.91 -4.06
C GLU A 28 -20.41 7.82 -3.20
N LYS A 29 -19.33 7.30 -2.64
CA LYS A 29 -18.37 8.03 -1.81
C LYS A 29 -17.19 8.60 -2.59
N LEU A 30 -17.17 8.39 -3.90
CA LEU A 30 -16.09 8.87 -4.75
C LEU A 30 -16.35 10.33 -5.15
N PRO A 31 -15.29 11.12 -5.42
CA PRO A 31 -15.42 12.45 -5.98
C PRO A 31 -16.23 12.43 -7.28
N ASP A 32 -17.08 13.41 -7.51
CA ASP A 32 -17.88 13.49 -8.74
C ASP A 32 -17.00 13.63 -9.99
N SER A 33 -15.85 14.30 -9.88
CA SER A 33 -14.83 14.39 -10.92
C SER A 33 -14.34 13.04 -11.45
N TRP A 34 -14.43 11.97 -10.65
CA TRP A 34 -14.00 10.64 -11.06
C TRP A 34 -15.01 9.95 -11.98
N LYS A 35 -16.29 10.31 -11.87
CA LYS A 35 -17.37 9.70 -12.67
C LYS A 35 -17.32 10.08 -14.14
N THR A 36 -16.72 11.22 -14.45
CA THR A 36 -16.61 11.77 -15.81
C THR A 36 -15.17 11.75 -16.36
N ASN A 37 -14.25 11.09 -15.69
CA ASN A 37 -12.85 11.05 -16.10
C ASN A 37 -12.60 9.84 -17.00
N ASP A 38 -12.26 10.06 -18.26
CA ASP A 38 -12.02 9.03 -19.28
C ASP A 38 -10.80 8.16 -18.98
N ASP A 39 -9.85 8.66 -18.18
CA ASP A 39 -8.67 7.90 -17.75
C ASP A 39 -8.93 7.04 -16.50
N LEU A 40 -10.16 7.05 -15.96
CA LEU A 40 -10.50 6.33 -14.74
C LEU A 40 -11.63 5.32 -14.94
N GLN A 41 -11.33 4.04 -14.80
CA GLN A 41 -12.34 2.99 -14.78
C GLN A 41 -12.72 2.62 -13.34
N ILE A 42 -13.99 2.77 -12.99
CA ILE A 42 -14.53 2.42 -11.67
C ILE A 42 -15.16 1.02 -11.74
N ILE A 43 -14.65 0.09 -10.91
CA ILE A 43 -15.15 -1.27 -10.75
C ILE A 43 -15.81 -1.38 -9.37
N THR A 44 -17.13 -1.52 -9.36
CA THR A 44 -17.88 -1.66 -8.10
C THR A 44 -17.88 -3.11 -7.64
N ALA A 45 -17.00 -3.44 -6.71
CA ALA A 45 -16.90 -4.77 -6.12
C ALA A 45 -16.22 -4.71 -4.75
N SER A 46 -16.45 -5.75 -3.93
CA SER A 46 -15.56 -6.09 -2.83
C SER A 46 -14.41 -6.93 -3.40
N LEU A 47 -13.18 -6.53 -3.18
CA LEU A 47 -12.02 -7.21 -3.76
C LEU A 47 -11.95 -8.69 -3.38
N LEU A 48 -12.36 -9.06 -2.16
CA LEU A 48 -12.36 -10.44 -1.71
C LEU A 48 -13.52 -11.27 -2.28
N ASP A 49 -14.55 -10.64 -2.81
CA ASP A 49 -15.72 -11.32 -3.39
C ASP A 49 -15.54 -11.58 -4.91
N LEU A 50 -14.56 -10.92 -5.55
CA LEU A 50 -14.20 -11.18 -6.94
C LEU A 50 -13.68 -12.62 -7.09
N SER A 51 -14.09 -13.30 -8.16
CA SER A 51 -13.47 -14.56 -8.57
C SER A 51 -12.03 -14.35 -9.05
N ASP A 52 -11.24 -15.41 -9.07
CA ASP A 52 -9.86 -15.34 -9.56
C ASP A 52 -9.81 -14.99 -11.07
N ALA A 53 -10.82 -15.41 -11.84
CA ALA A 53 -10.94 -15.06 -13.26
C ALA A 53 -11.21 -13.57 -13.47
N GLU A 54 -12.14 -12.97 -12.71
CA GLU A 54 -12.42 -11.53 -12.74
C GLU A 54 -11.18 -10.73 -12.32
N MET A 55 -10.50 -11.16 -11.25
CA MET A 55 -9.30 -10.48 -10.78
C MET A 55 -8.17 -10.53 -11.82
N ARG A 56 -7.97 -11.68 -12.49
CA ARG A 56 -7.02 -11.79 -13.61
C ARG A 56 -7.36 -10.82 -14.75
N THR A 57 -8.63 -10.74 -15.13
CA THR A 57 -9.09 -9.82 -16.18
C THR A 57 -8.85 -8.35 -15.78
N ILE A 58 -9.07 -7.99 -14.51
CA ILE A 58 -8.85 -6.62 -14.04
C ILE A 58 -7.39 -6.21 -14.13
N VAL A 59 -6.46 -7.12 -13.80
CA VAL A 59 -5.01 -6.79 -13.75
C VAL A 59 -4.25 -7.15 -15.03
N SER A 60 -4.91 -7.71 -16.07
CA SER A 60 -4.24 -8.29 -17.24
C SER A 60 -3.42 -7.29 -18.07
N ASP A 61 -3.86 -6.04 -18.10
CA ASP A 61 -3.27 -4.92 -18.87
C ASP A 61 -2.71 -3.83 -17.96
N CYS A 62 -2.38 -4.16 -16.71
CA CYS A 62 -1.84 -3.22 -15.75
C CYS A 62 -0.32 -3.35 -15.65
N ASP A 63 0.41 -2.24 -15.90
CA ASP A 63 1.85 -2.15 -15.64
C ASP A 63 2.16 -2.11 -14.14
N ALA A 64 1.20 -1.64 -13.34
CA ALA A 64 1.32 -1.57 -11.90
C ALA A 64 0.00 -1.86 -11.18
N VAL A 65 0.11 -2.43 -9.98
CA VAL A 65 -0.99 -2.62 -9.04
C VAL A 65 -0.61 -1.97 -7.71
N ALA A 66 -1.50 -1.17 -7.14
CA ALA A 66 -1.27 -0.51 -5.86
C ALA A 66 -2.36 -0.83 -4.85
N SER A 67 -1.98 -1.06 -3.60
CA SER A 67 -2.90 -1.35 -2.51
C SER A 67 -2.69 -0.40 -1.34
N CYS A 68 -3.70 0.43 -1.06
CA CYS A 68 -3.83 1.23 0.17
C CYS A 68 -4.95 0.67 1.06
N LEU A 69 -5.17 -0.64 1.02
CA LEU A 69 -6.17 -1.29 1.86
C LEU A 69 -5.74 -1.27 3.33
N GLY A 70 -6.72 -1.04 4.20
CA GLY A 70 -6.57 -1.10 5.63
C GLY A 70 -7.91 -1.42 6.28
N HIS A 71 -7.87 -1.77 7.56
CA HIS A 71 -9.06 -2.00 8.34
C HIS A 71 -9.65 -0.66 8.83
N ASN A 72 -10.97 -0.60 8.94
CA ASN A 72 -11.60 0.52 9.64
C ASN A 72 -11.24 0.47 11.12
N LEU A 73 -10.95 1.64 11.72
CA LEU A 73 -10.58 1.74 13.15
C LEU A 73 -11.80 1.76 14.08
N ASN A 74 -12.85 1.00 13.75
CA ASN A 74 -13.97 0.73 14.63
C ASN A 74 -13.95 -0.72 15.10
N PHE A 75 -14.73 -1.05 16.12
CA PHE A 75 -14.74 -2.40 16.72
C PHE A 75 -14.99 -3.50 15.69
N LYS A 76 -15.92 -3.31 14.76
CA LYS A 76 -16.22 -4.25 13.68
C LYS A 76 -15.06 -4.38 12.68
N GLY A 77 -14.35 -3.31 12.39
CA GLY A 77 -13.19 -3.34 11.49
C GLY A 77 -11.95 -3.96 12.15
N ILE A 78 -11.80 -3.83 13.47
CA ILE A 78 -10.66 -4.39 14.21
C ILE A 78 -10.85 -5.88 14.48
N TYR A 79 -12.03 -6.30 14.94
CA TYR A 79 -12.29 -7.66 15.39
C TYR A 79 -13.23 -8.48 14.50
N GLY A 80 -13.91 -7.82 13.55
CA GLY A 80 -14.81 -8.47 12.60
C GLY A 80 -14.11 -9.19 11.46
N LYS A 81 -14.90 -9.80 10.60
CA LYS A 81 -14.41 -10.41 9.34
C LYS A 81 -14.41 -9.38 8.21
N PRO A 82 -13.50 -9.47 7.24
CA PRO A 82 -12.35 -10.41 7.15
C PRO A 82 -11.17 -9.95 8.02
N ARG A 83 -10.59 -10.86 8.82
CA ARG A 83 -9.46 -10.56 9.72
C ARG A 83 -8.12 -10.44 9.00
N ARG A 84 -8.05 -10.91 7.74
CA ARG A 84 -6.84 -10.92 6.90
C ARG A 84 -7.08 -10.18 5.59
N LEU A 85 -7.78 -9.06 5.65
CA LEU A 85 -8.17 -8.28 4.49
C LEU A 85 -6.96 -7.88 3.63
N VAL A 86 -5.92 -7.34 4.25
CA VAL A 86 -4.74 -6.81 3.54
C VAL A 86 -3.88 -7.94 2.99
N THR A 87 -3.62 -8.96 3.81
CA THR A 87 -2.85 -10.15 3.40
C THR A 87 -3.54 -10.88 2.26
N GLU A 88 -4.83 -11.16 2.39
CA GLU A 88 -5.60 -11.91 1.39
C GLU A 88 -5.72 -11.12 0.07
N ALA A 89 -6.00 -9.83 0.15
CA ALA A 89 -6.02 -8.96 -1.01
C ALA A 89 -4.66 -8.92 -1.73
N THR A 90 -3.57 -8.78 -0.99
CA THR A 90 -2.21 -8.76 -1.54
C THR A 90 -1.88 -10.07 -2.24
N SER A 91 -2.14 -11.21 -1.59
CA SER A 91 -1.85 -12.52 -2.18
C SER A 91 -2.69 -12.79 -3.42
N ARG A 92 -3.99 -12.48 -3.41
CA ARG A 92 -4.89 -12.70 -4.54
C ARG A 92 -4.53 -11.82 -5.74
N LEU A 93 -4.19 -10.55 -5.52
CA LEU A 93 -3.72 -9.65 -6.59
C LEU A 93 -2.40 -10.14 -7.19
N CYS A 94 -1.42 -10.53 -6.37
CA CYS A 94 -0.17 -11.10 -6.86
C CYS A 94 -0.40 -12.40 -7.64
N ASN A 95 -1.25 -13.30 -7.15
CA ASN A 95 -1.59 -14.54 -7.85
C ASN A 95 -2.28 -14.27 -9.20
N ALA A 96 -3.14 -13.26 -9.28
CA ALA A 96 -3.78 -12.84 -10.52
C ALA A 96 -2.76 -12.33 -11.55
N ILE A 97 -1.79 -11.51 -11.12
CA ILE A 97 -0.68 -11.04 -11.97
C ILE A 97 0.14 -12.24 -12.48
N ILE A 98 0.54 -13.13 -11.57
CA ILE A 98 1.34 -14.33 -11.90
C ILE A 98 0.59 -15.22 -12.92
N SER A 99 -0.71 -15.42 -12.71
CA SER A 99 -1.53 -16.27 -13.57
C SER A 99 -1.75 -15.70 -14.97
N ASN A 100 -1.56 -14.40 -15.19
CA ASN A 100 -1.62 -13.79 -16.52
C ASN A 100 -0.35 -14.05 -17.34
N ASN A 101 0.75 -14.46 -16.72
CA ASN A 101 1.99 -14.86 -17.39
C ASN A 101 2.48 -13.82 -18.42
N SER A 102 2.39 -12.53 -18.06
CA SER A 102 2.79 -11.43 -18.94
C SER A 102 4.30 -11.46 -19.25
N SER A 103 4.68 -10.97 -20.44
CA SER A 103 6.08 -10.83 -20.83
C SER A 103 6.84 -9.76 -20.05
N SER A 104 6.13 -8.81 -19.46
CA SER A 104 6.68 -7.76 -18.59
C SER A 104 6.33 -8.00 -17.13
N LYS A 105 7.19 -7.56 -16.21
CA LYS A 105 6.92 -7.62 -14.78
C LYS A 105 5.98 -6.48 -14.38
N THR A 106 4.99 -6.81 -13.57
CA THR A 106 4.07 -5.83 -12.99
C THR A 106 4.65 -5.28 -11.67
N LYS A 107 4.67 -3.98 -11.51
CA LYS A 107 5.05 -3.30 -10.26
C LYS A 107 3.92 -3.45 -9.23
N PHE A 108 4.19 -3.96 -8.04
CA PHE A 108 3.22 -4.03 -6.95
C PHE A 108 3.62 -3.08 -5.82
N VAL A 109 2.80 -2.06 -5.54
CA VAL A 109 3.06 -1.07 -4.50
C VAL A 109 2.07 -1.25 -3.35
N LEU A 110 2.57 -1.69 -2.19
CA LEU A 110 1.78 -1.86 -0.98
C LEU A 110 1.99 -0.67 -0.04
N MET A 111 0.92 -0.08 0.47
CA MET A 111 1.00 0.78 1.64
C MET A 111 0.86 -0.06 2.91
N THR A 112 1.80 0.09 3.82
CA THR A 112 1.79 -0.55 5.13
C THR A 112 2.00 0.49 6.25
N THR A 113 2.87 0.30 7.22
CA THR A 113 3.13 1.24 8.32
C THR A 113 4.54 1.08 8.86
N THR A 114 5.12 2.11 9.47
CA THR A 114 6.40 2.04 10.21
C THR A 114 6.40 1.03 11.35
N GLY A 115 5.22 0.64 11.85
CA GLY A 115 5.09 -0.46 12.81
C GLY A 115 5.52 -1.82 12.25
N ASN A 116 5.54 -1.98 10.92
CA ASN A 116 5.96 -3.20 10.26
C ASN A 116 7.46 -3.15 9.98
N ARG A 117 8.22 -4.00 10.66
CA ARG A 117 9.68 -4.07 10.50
C ARG A 117 10.07 -4.86 9.26
N THR A 118 11.10 -4.37 8.58
CA THR A 118 11.81 -5.17 7.57
C THR A 118 12.72 -6.16 8.29
N ARG A 119 12.45 -7.46 8.13
CA ARG A 119 13.25 -8.50 8.78
C ARG A 119 14.60 -8.76 8.09
N ASP A 120 14.75 -8.26 6.88
CA ASP A 120 16.00 -8.40 6.10
C ASP A 120 17.01 -7.31 6.45
N LEU A 121 16.60 -6.28 7.21
CA LEU A 121 17.45 -5.22 7.74
C LEU A 121 17.51 -5.30 9.27
N ASN A 122 18.70 -5.04 9.82
CA ASN A 122 18.85 -4.95 11.27
C ASN A 122 18.33 -3.59 11.78
N GLU A 123 17.02 -3.39 11.73
CA GLU A 123 16.38 -2.17 12.19
C GLU A 123 16.52 -2.04 13.71
N PRO A 124 17.11 -0.95 14.23
CA PRO A 124 17.25 -0.76 15.66
C PRO A 124 15.89 -0.59 16.30
N ILE A 125 15.67 -1.23 17.44
CA ILE A 125 14.43 -1.16 18.20
C ILE A 125 14.73 -1.30 19.70
N SER A 126 14.20 -0.39 20.51
CA SER A 126 14.34 -0.46 21.96
C SER A 126 13.55 -1.63 22.55
N PHE A 127 13.96 -2.11 23.73
CA PHE A 127 13.23 -3.16 24.44
C PHE A 127 11.78 -2.75 24.73
N ALA A 128 11.55 -1.53 25.19
CA ALA A 128 10.22 -1.01 25.43
C ALA A 128 9.35 -1.04 24.16
N GLN A 129 9.90 -0.64 23.00
CA GLN A 129 9.20 -0.70 21.74
C GLN A 129 8.87 -2.14 21.33
N LYS A 130 9.77 -3.11 21.58
CA LYS A 130 9.49 -4.54 21.34
C LYS A 130 8.30 -5.02 22.18
N CYS A 131 8.23 -4.65 23.46
CA CYS A 131 7.11 -5.00 24.33
C CYS A 131 5.78 -4.42 23.81
N VAL A 132 5.77 -3.14 23.42
CA VAL A 132 4.55 -2.51 22.87
C VAL A 132 4.12 -3.17 21.57
N ILE A 133 5.04 -3.41 20.62
CA ILE A 133 4.70 -4.10 19.36
C ILE A 133 4.16 -5.51 19.64
N SER A 134 4.72 -6.24 20.60
CA SER A 134 4.22 -7.57 20.97
C SER A 134 2.80 -7.49 21.52
N LEU A 135 2.50 -6.48 22.33
CA LEU A 135 1.14 -6.23 22.84
C LEU A 135 0.18 -5.83 21.71
N LEU A 136 0.60 -4.97 20.79
CA LEU A 136 -0.19 -4.61 19.59
C LEU A 136 -0.50 -5.84 18.74
N ARG A 137 0.44 -6.75 18.53
CA ARG A 137 0.22 -8.01 17.80
C ARG A 137 -0.83 -8.89 18.49
N LEU A 138 -0.89 -8.87 19.81
CA LEU A 138 -1.89 -9.62 20.57
C LEU A 138 -3.28 -8.98 20.51
N LEU A 139 -3.34 -7.65 20.62
CA LEU A 139 -4.60 -6.92 20.81
C LEU A 139 -5.18 -6.37 19.51
N LEU A 140 -4.37 -6.14 18.46
CA LEU A 140 -4.79 -5.50 17.21
C LEU A 140 -4.56 -6.42 15.99
N PRO A 141 -5.52 -7.28 15.64
CA PRO A 141 -5.45 -8.12 14.44
C PRO A 141 -5.10 -7.37 13.14
N PRO A 142 -5.57 -6.10 12.92
CA PRO A 142 -5.15 -5.31 11.77
C PRO A 142 -3.65 -5.08 11.66
N HIS A 143 -2.95 -4.91 12.78
CA HIS A 143 -1.50 -4.74 12.78
C HIS A 143 -0.80 -6.01 12.27
N VAL A 144 -1.23 -7.17 12.76
CA VAL A 144 -0.71 -8.47 12.30
C VAL A 144 -1.02 -8.72 10.83
N ASP A 145 -2.19 -8.29 10.35
CA ASP A 145 -2.57 -8.45 8.96
C ASP A 145 -1.68 -7.64 8.02
N THR A 146 -1.40 -6.37 8.34
CA THR A 146 -0.49 -5.55 7.54
C THR A 146 0.96 -6.07 7.56
N GLU A 147 1.44 -6.59 8.71
CA GLU A 147 2.74 -7.26 8.79
C GLU A 147 2.80 -8.49 7.86
N LYS A 148 1.77 -9.34 7.89
CA LYS A 148 1.71 -10.54 7.05
C LYS A 148 1.63 -10.23 5.56
N ALA A 149 0.95 -9.14 5.18
CA ALA A 149 0.91 -8.71 3.79
C ALA A 149 2.31 -8.30 3.28
N ALA A 150 3.06 -7.54 4.08
CA ALA A 150 4.44 -7.19 3.76
C ALA A 150 5.37 -8.43 3.76
N ASP A 151 5.23 -9.32 4.73
CA ASP A 151 5.97 -10.58 4.79
C ASP A 151 5.67 -11.50 3.58
N TYR A 152 4.43 -11.52 3.09
CA TYR A 152 4.07 -12.25 1.87
C TYR A 152 4.86 -11.75 0.66
N LEU A 153 4.93 -10.44 0.44
CA LEU A 153 5.74 -9.87 -0.64
C LEU A 153 7.22 -10.22 -0.48
N ARG A 154 7.74 -10.10 0.73
CA ARG A 154 9.15 -10.36 1.03
C ARG A 154 9.54 -11.83 0.87
N THR A 155 8.67 -12.78 1.29
CA THR A 155 9.03 -14.21 1.41
C THR A 155 8.44 -15.08 0.31
N GLN A 156 7.24 -14.78 -0.20
CA GLN A 156 6.59 -15.58 -1.24
C GLN A 156 6.86 -15.03 -2.63
N ILE A 157 6.83 -13.71 -2.82
CA ILE A 157 7.23 -13.07 -4.07
C ILE A 157 8.77 -12.97 -4.13
N GLY A 158 9.40 -12.54 -3.04
CA GLY A 158 10.85 -12.42 -2.96
C GLY A 158 11.42 -11.31 -3.84
N GLN A 159 12.73 -11.37 -4.10
CA GLN A 159 13.46 -10.32 -4.82
C GLN A 159 13.51 -10.54 -6.35
N ASN A 160 13.37 -11.79 -6.81
CA ASN A 160 13.65 -12.17 -8.19
C ASN A 160 12.48 -12.89 -8.86
N HIS A 161 11.23 -12.54 -8.49
CA HIS A 161 10.06 -13.15 -9.13
C HIS A 161 9.97 -12.79 -10.62
N ASN A 162 9.51 -13.73 -11.45
CA ASN A 162 9.50 -13.54 -12.90
C ASN A 162 8.45 -12.53 -13.37
N PHE A 163 7.33 -12.39 -12.65
CA PHE A 163 6.17 -11.61 -13.08
C PHE A 163 5.87 -10.40 -12.19
N VAL A 164 6.37 -10.39 -10.96
CA VAL A 164 6.05 -9.33 -9.97
C VAL A 164 7.33 -8.72 -9.43
N GLU A 165 7.44 -7.42 -9.45
CA GLU A 165 8.36 -6.64 -8.61
C GLU A 165 7.53 -5.88 -7.58
N TRP A 166 8.05 -5.64 -6.38
CA TRP A 166 7.27 -5.02 -5.32
C TRP A 166 8.03 -3.96 -4.54
N ALA A 167 7.29 -3.02 -3.95
CA ALA A 167 7.77 -2.11 -2.90
C ALA A 167 6.67 -1.94 -1.85
N ALA A 168 7.03 -1.85 -0.57
CA ALA A 168 6.08 -1.66 0.52
C ALA A 168 6.34 -0.34 1.25
N VAL A 169 5.56 0.69 0.95
CA VAL A 169 5.70 2.03 1.53
C VAL A 169 5.22 2.03 2.98
N ARG A 170 6.04 2.53 3.89
CA ARG A 170 5.78 2.60 5.33
C ARG A 170 5.59 4.05 5.79
N PRO A 171 4.41 4.63 5.70
CA PRO A 171 4.13 5.90 6.34
C PRO A 171 4.11 5.75 7.87
N ASP A 172 4.45 6.83 8.56
CA ASP A 172 4.26 6.99 10.01
C ASP A 172 2.91 7.67 10.32
N GLY A 173 2.81 8.56 11.27
CA GLY A 173 1.58 9.26 11.61
C GLY A 173 0.97 10.00 10.41
N LEU A 174 -0.23 9.59 9.98
CA LEU A 174 -0.88 10.14 8.79
C LEU A 174 -1.69 11.40 9.11
N ILE A 175 -1.36 12.50 8.44
CA ILE A 175 -2.11 13.77 8.49
C ILE A 175 -2.73 14.09 7.13
N ASN A 176 -3.62 15.09 7.09
CA ASN A 176 -4.18 15.62 5.85
C ASN A 176 -3.51 16.96 5.54
N GLU A 177 -3.09 17.10 4.29
CA GLU A 177 -2.67 18.36 3.68
C GLU A 177 -3.33 18.47 2.32
N GLU A 178 -3.45 19.69 1.82
CA GLU A 178 -4.11 19.97 0.52
C GLU A 178 -3.15 19.84 -0.65
N GLU A 179 -1.86 20.08 -0.42
CA GLU A 179 -0.82 20.08 -1.44
C GLU A 179 0.32 19.12 -1.08
N VAL A 180 1.06 18.70 -2.11
CA VAL A 180 2.29 17.93 -1.93
C VAL A 180 3.35 18.86 -1.36
N SER A 181 3.90 18.50 -0.22
CA SER A 181 4.99 19.20 0.44
C SER A 181 6.29 18.38 0.38
N ASP A 182 7.40 18.95 0.85
CA ASP A 182 8.67 18.24 0.91
C ASP A 182 8.59 17.05 1.85
N TYR A 183 9.15 15.92 1.43
CA TYR A 183 9.22 14.70 2.24
C TYR A 183 10.54 13.96 2.02
N GLU A 184 10.90 13.13 2.98
CA GLU A 184 12.12 12.33 2.98
C GLU A 184 11.80 10.85 3.01
N ILE A 185 12.63 10.06 2.30
CA ILE A 185 12.48 8.62 2.17
C ILE A 185 13.72 7.92 2.71
N TYR A 186 13.51 6.98 3.62
CA TYR A 186 14.57 6.22 4.27
C TYR A 186 14.36 4.71 4.09
N PRO A 187 15.45 3.91 4.05
CA PRO A 187 15.33 2.45 3.98
C PRO A 187 14.78 1.85 5.29
N SER A 188 14.98 2.55 6.41
CA SER A 188 14.56 2.12 7.75
C SER A 188 14.01 3.30 8.55
N PRO A 189 13.18 3.07 9.57
CA PRO A 189 12.72 4.13 10.47
C PRO A 189 13.90 4.85 11.14
N THR A 190 13.89 6.18 11.05
CA THR A 190 14.91 7.05 11.70
C THR A 190 14.51 7.42 13.12
N ARG A 191 13.29 7.09 13.52
CA ARG A 191 12.69 7.38 14.83
C ARG A 191 11.72 6.27 15.25
N SER A 192 11.36 6.24 16.52
CA SER A 192 10.39 5.28 17.03
C SER A 192 8.98 5.67 16.60
N GLY A 193 8.29 4.83 15.83
CA GLY A 193 6.89 5.03 15.49
C GLY A 193 5.90 4.97 16.67
N ILE A 194 6.39 4.69 17.90
CA ILE A 194 5.58 4.61 19.12
C ILE A 194 5.88 5.78 20.06
N PHE A 195 7.17 6.04 20.34
CA PHE A 195 7.58 7.01 21.37
C PHE A 195 8.02 8.37 20.79
N ASN A 196 8.32 8.41 19.51
CA ASN A 196 8.71 9.61 18.78
C ASN A 196 8.29 9.47 17.32
N ALA A 197 6.98 9.29 17.08
CA ALA A 197 6.43 9.10 15.76
C ALA A 197 6.69 10.32 14.87
N GLY A 198 7.07 10.08 13.63
CA GLY A 198 7.07 11.09 12.60
C GLY A 198 5.66 11.31 12.07
N ILE A 199 5.51 12.31 11.23
CA ILE A 199 4.26 12.56 10.50
C ILE A 199 4.51 12.58 9.01
N VAL A 200 3.47 12.26 8.24
CA VAL A 200 3.46 12.41 6.78
C VAL A 200 2.05 12.65 6.30
N SER A 201 1.88 13.52 5.33
CA SER A 201 0.57 13.75 4.74
C SER A 201 0.17 12.61 3.80
N ARG A 202 -1.14 12.34 3.75
CA ARG A 202 -1.69 11.32 2.84
C ARG A 202 -1.43 11.65 1.38
N ILE A 203 -1.39 12.93 1.04
CA ILE A 203 -1.06 13.36 -0.32
C ILE A 203 0.41 13.10 -0.65
N ASN A 204 1.35 13.29 0.27
CA ASN A 204 2.76 12.94 0.10
C ASN A 204 2.94 11.42 -0.08
N VAL A 205 2.22 10.61 0.69
CA VAL A 205 2.22 9.15 0.52
C VAL A 205 1.70 8.77 -0.86
N GLY A 206 0.56 9.33 -1.29
CA GLY A 206 -0.01 9.12 -2.62
C GLY A 206 0.95 9.54 -3.73
N HIS A 207 1.58 10.71 -3.61
CA HIS A 207 2.57 11.23 -4.55
C HIS A 207 3.80 10.31 -4.65
N PHE A 208 4.35 9.84 -3.52
CA PHE A 208 5.49 8.94 -3.53
C PHE A 208 5.14 7.58 -4.16
N MET A 209 3.99 7.00 -3.82
CA MET A 209 3.52 5.75 -4.45
C MET A 209 3.30 5.91 -5.96
N ALA A 210 2.70 7.01 -6.40
CA ALA A 210 2.55 7.32 -7.82
C ALA A 210 3.91 7.54 -8.52
N SER A 211 4.87 8.15 -7.83
CA SER A 211 6.24 8.34 -8.36
C SER A 211 6.98 7.02 -8.48
N LEU A 212 6.84 6.08 -7.53
CA LEU A 212 7.38 4.72 -7.65
C LEU A 212 6.85 3.99 -8.91
N ILE A 213 5.59 4.22 -9.29
CA ILE A 213 5.00 3.62 -10.48
C ILE A 213 5.57 4.24 -11.76
N ASN A 214 5.71 5.57 -11.79
CA ASN A 214 6.01 6.32 -13.03
C ASN A 214 7.50 6.59 -13.27
N ASP A 215 8.36 6.45 -12.26
CA ASP A 215 9.79 6.72 -12.35
C ASP A 215 10.59 5.44 -12.16
N ASP A 216 11.18 4.96 -13.26
CA ASP A 216 11.97 3.72 -13.24
C ASP A 216 13.28 3.83 -12.48
N ILE A 217 13.85 5.04 -12.31
CA ILE A 217 15.05 5.24 -11.48
C ILE A 217 14.65 5.07 -10.02
N LEU A 218 13.56 5.71 -9.61
CA LEU A 218 13.03 5.60 -8.27
C LEU A 218 12.59 4.16 -7.97
N TRP A 219 11.94 3.49 -8.95
CA TRP A 219 11.56 2.09 -8.83
C TRP A 219 12.77 1.18 -8.60
N ARG A 220 13.80 1.28 -9.43
CA ARG A 220 15.04 0.48 -9.27
C ARG A 220 15.70 0.69 -7.93
N LYS A 221 15.59 1.88 -7.35
CA LYS A 221 16.13 2.18 -6.02
C LYS A 221 15.35 1.46 -4.91
N TRP A 222 14.03 1.33 -5.04
CA TRP A 222 13.17 0.89 -3.94
C TRP A 222 12.48 -0.45 -4.14
N LYS A 223 12.56 -1.06 -5.31
CA LYS A 223 12.01 -2.40 -5.53
C LYS A 223 12.61 -3.42 -4.58
N GLY A 224 11.77 -4.32 -4.08
CA GLY A 224 12.16 -5.34 -3.10
C GLY A 224 12.42 -4.78 -1.71
N GLN A 225 12.08 -3.51 -1.45
CA GLN A 225 12.34 -2.84 -0.18
C GLN A 225 11.06 -2.29 0.46
N MET A 226 11.21 -1.88 1.72
CA MET A 226 10.13 -1.32 2.54
C MET A 226 10.48 0.12 2.98
N PRO A 227 10.53 1.11 2.05
CA PRO A 227 10.90 2.48 2.38
C PRO A 227 9.95 3.12 3.38
N VAL A 228 10.51 3.92 4.28
CA VAL A 228 9.77 4.76 5.23
C VAL A 228 9.69 6.17 4.68
N ILE A 229 8.54 6.82 4.84
CA ILE A 229 8.29 8.18 4.40
C ILE A 229 7.90 9.09 5.56
N TYR A 230 8.52 10.26 5.63
CA TYR A 230 8.21 11.35 6.58
C TYR A 230 8.05 12.67 5.84
N SER A 231 7.11 13.52 6.25
CA SER A 231 7.13 14.94 5.85
C SER A 231 8.39 15.59 6.43
N LYS A 232 9.02 16.45 5.63
CA LYS A 232 10.13 17.24 6.10
C LYS A 232 9.59 18.24 7.13
N SER A 233 10.13 18.23 8.34
CA SER A 233 9.76 19.23 9.35
C SER A 233 10.14 20.62 8.83
N ILE A 234 9.19 21.55 8.88
CA ILE A 234 9.44 22.97 8.65
C ILE A 234 10.18 23.53 9.85
#